data_2928881e9f0047395630ad44ce27c071
#
_entry.id   2928881e9f0047395630ad44ce27c071
#
_cell.length_a   1.000
_cell.length_b   1.000
_cell.length_c   1.000
_cell.angle_alpha   90.00
_cell.angle_beta   90.00
_cell.angle_gamma   90.00
#
_symmetry.space_group_name_H-M   'P 1'
#
loop_
_entity.id
_entity.type
_entity.pdbx_description
1 polymer ?
#
loop_
_entity_poly.entity_id
_entity_poly.type
_entity_poly.pdbx_seq_one_letter_code
_entity_poly.pdbx_strand_id
1 'polypeptide(L)'
;MNDNPTHAEPEITPDIDAEHGLSESEYQKVLEIMGRAPNLTELGIFSVMWSEHCSYKSSKHWLKTLPTEAPWVICGPGENAGIVDIGDGQAAVFKMESHNHPSYIEPYQGAATGVGGILRDVFTMGARPVANLNALRFGRPEHPKTRHLVDGVVAGIGGYGNCVGVPTVGG
;
A
#
# COMPACT_ATOMS: atom_id res chain seq x y z
N MET A 1 -43.93 -8.43 -13.62
CA MET A 1 -43.40 -7.05 -13.68
C MET A 1 -42.61 -6.87 -12.39
N ASN A 2 -41.28 -6.93 -12.50
CA ASN A 2 -40.41 -6.72 -11.35
C ASN A 2 -40.10 -5.22 -11.30
N ASP A 3 -40.85 -4.49 -10.49
CA ASP A 3 -40.45 -3.13 -10.12
C ASP A 3 -39.32 -3.23 -9.10
N ASN A 4 -38.10 -3.39 -9.64
CA ASN A 4 -36.91 -3.15 -8.83
C ASN A 4 -36.83 -1.64 -8.63
N PRO A 5 -36.86 -1.11 -7.41
CA PRO A 5 -36.70 0.32 -7.20
C PRO A 5 -35.35 0.74 -7.79
N THR A 6 -35.38 1.50 -8.86
CA THR A 6 -34.19 2.18 -9.35
C THR A 6 -33.75 3.12 -8.23
N HIS A 7 -32.74 2.71 -7.47
CA HIS A 7 -32.04 3.62 -6.58
C HIS A 7 -31.48 4.74 -7.46
N ALA A 8 -32.12 5.92 -7.40
CA ALA A 8 -31.58 7.10 -8.04
C ALA A 8 -30.15 7.31 -7.46
N GLU A 9 -29.18 7.39 -8.33
CA GLU A 9 -27.81 7.69 -7.88
C GLU A 9 -27.83 9.06 -7.19
N PRO A 10 -27.11 9.21 -6.05
CA PRO A 10 -27.06 10.49 -5.36
C PRO A 10 -26.39 11.54 -6.26
N GLU A 11 -26.91 12.75 -6.23
CA GLU A 11 -26.25 13.88 -6.85
C GLU A 11 -24.94 14.17 -6.13
N ILE A 12 -23.83 14.32 -6.88
CA ILE A 12 -22.53 14.62 -6.31
C ILE A 12 -22.51 16.05 -5.81
N THR A 13 -22.37 16.19 -4.51
CA THR A 13 -22.25 17.47 -3.81
C THR A 13 -20.80 17.71 -3.36
N PRO A 14 -20.41 18.96 -3.06
CA PRO A 14 -19.06 19.24 -2.53
C PRO A 14 -18.72 18.48 -1.25
N ASP A 15 -19.70 18.12 -0.42
CA ASP A 15 -19.49 17.31 0.76
C ASP A 15 -19.12 15.86 0.40
N ILE A 16 -19.78 15.31 -0.61
CA ILE A 16 -19.47 13.97 -1.14
C ILE A 16 -18.08 13.92 -1.76
N ASP A 17 -17.65 14.96 -2.47
CA ASP A 17 -16.29 15.08 -3.01
C ASP A 17 -15.23 15.06 -1.89
N ALA A 18 -15.48 15.83 -0.84
CA ALA A 18 -14.60 15.91 0.32
C ALA A 18 -14.53 14.57 1.08
N GLU A 19 -15.65 13.87 1.23
CA GLU A 19 -15.69 12.52 1.82
C GLU A 19 -14.89 11.50 1.00
N HIS A 20 -14.83 11.68 -0.32
CA HIS A 20 -13.99 10.87 -1.21
C HIS A 20 -12.53 11.31 -1.26
N GLY A 21 -12.13 12.31 -0.47
CA GLY A 21 -10.74 12.76 -0.34
C GLY A 21 -10.20 13.50 -1.56
N LEU A 22 -11.06 14.01 -2.42
CA LEU A 22 -10.70 14.89 -3.53
C LEU A 22 -10.69 16.34 -3.07
N SER A 23 -9.68 17.08 -3.46
CA SER A 23 -9.68 18.53 -3.31
C SER A 23 -10.54 19.19 -4.39
N GLU A 24 -11.03 20.41 -4.15
CA GLU A 24 -11.78 21.18 -5.14
C GLU A 24 -11.06 21.24 -6.50
N SER A 25 -9.75 21.47 -6.49
CA SER A 25 -8.95 21.53 -7.72
C SER A 25 -8.84 20.18 -8.44
N GLU A 26 -8.89 19.06 -7.70
CA GLU A 26 -8.93 17.72 -8.28
C GLU A 26 -10.30 17.42 -8.86
N TYR A 27 -11.37 17.80 -8.18
CA TYR A 27 -12.71 17.63 -8.71
C TYR A 27 -12.94 18.43 -10.00
N GLN A 28 -12.44 19.65 -10.08
CA GLN A 28 -12.50 20.44 -11.32
C GLN A 28 -11.80 19.72 -12.48
N LYS A 29 -10.66 19.04 -12.22
CA LYS A 29 -10.01 18.21 -13.25
C LYS A 29 -10.84 16.99 -13.64
N VAL A 30 -11.58 16.38 -12.71
CA VAL A 30 -12.52 15.29 -13.05
C VAL A 30 -13.56 15.79 -14.03
N LEU A 31 -14.16 16.96 -13.77
CA LEU A 31 -15.15 17.58 -14.67
C LEU A 31 -14.57 17.87 -16.05
N GLU A 32 -13.35 18.39 -16.11
CA GLU A 32 -12.63 18.67 -17.38
C GLU A 32 -12.38 17.38 -18.17
N ILE A 33 -11.90 16.32 -17.52
CA ILE A 33 -11.57 15.04 -18.16
C ILE A 33 -12.83 14.36 -18.68
N MET A 34 -13.90 14.38 -17.90
CA MET A 34 -15.13 13.67 -18.25
C MET A 34 -16.08 14.49 -19.15
N GLY A 35 -15.94 15.83 -19.17
CA GLY A 35 -16.86 16.73 -19.85
C GLY A 35 -18.26 16.78 -19.22
N ARG A 36 -18.44 16.19 -18.04
CA ARG A 36 -19.68 16.14 -17.25
C ARG A 36 -19.38 15.83 -15.78
N ALA A 37 -20.39 15.95 -14.93
CA ALA A 37 -20.28 15.45 -13.56
C ALA A 37 -20.13 13.92 -13.54
N PRO A 38 -19.26 13.36 -12.67
CA PRO A 38 -19.17 11.93 -12.47
C PRO A 38 -20.40 11.40 -11.74
N ASN A 39 -20.71 10.11 -11.90
CA ASN A 39 -21.58 9.41 -10.96
C ASN A 39 -20.76 8.96 -9.73
N LEU A 40 -21.44 8.40 -8.71
CA LEU A 40 -20.76 7.99 -7.45
C LEU A 40 -19.66 6.95 -7.66
N THR A 41 -19.88 6.00 -8.57
CA THR A 41 -18.89 4.96 -8.89
C THR A 41 -17.66 5.56 -9.57
N GLU A 42 -17.87 6.45 -10.54
CA GLU A 42 -16.79 7.15 -11.23
C GLU A 42 -16.00 8.05 -10.28
N LEU A 43 -16.68 8.76 -9.39
CA LEU A 43 -16.05 9.55 -8.33
C LEU A 43 -15.18 8.66 -7.43
N GLY A 44 -15.69 7.50 -7.01
CA GLY A 44 -14.94 6.52 -6.23
C GLY A 44 -13.68 6.02 -6.96
N ILE A 45 -13.74 5.80 -8.26
CA ILE A 45 -12.58 5.42 -9.07
C ILE A 45 -11.53 6.53 -9.07
N PHE A 46 -11.91 7.78 -9.32
CA PHE A 46 -10.98 8.91 -9.26
C PHE A 46 -10.38 9.08 -7.86
N SER A 47 -11.20 8.95 -6.81
CA SER A 47 -10.77 9.00 -5.41
C SER A 47 -9.64 7.99 -5.13
N VAL A 48 -9.82 6.73 -5.53
CA VAL A 48 -8.82 5.69 -5.31
C VAL A 48 -7.58 5.91 -6.17
N MET A 49 -7.75 6.17 -7.46
CA MET A 49 -6.64 6.35 -8.41
C MET A 49 -5.78 7.58 -8.09
N TRP A 50 -6.39 8.63 -7.55
CA TRP A 50 -5.69 9.87 -7.17
C TRP A 50 -5.36 9.95 -5.68
N SER A 51 -5.61 8.88 -4.92
CA SER A 51 -5.12 8.78 -3.54
C SER A 51 -3.59 8.78 -3.51
N GLU A 52 -2.99 9.19 -2.39
CA GLU A 52 -1.54 9.12 -2.20
C GLU A 52 -1.00 7.71 -2.40
N HIS A 53 -1.77 6.70 -2.01
CA HIS A 53 -1.39 5.29 -2.12
C HIS A 53 -1.17 4.85 -3.59
N CYS A 54 -2.04 5.26 -4.50
CA CYS A 54 -1.94 4.88 -5.92
C CYS A 54 -1.10 5.85 -6.75
N SER A 55 -1.24 7.15 -6.50
CA SER A 55 -0.65 8.20 -7.36
C SER A 55 0.69 8.72 -6.88
N TYR A 56 1.01 8.54 -5.59
CA TYR A 56 2.17 9.17 -4.94
C TYR A 56 2.19 10.70 -5.13
N LYS A 57 1.00 11.32 -5.20
CA LYS A 57 0.84 12.73 -5.59
C LYS A 57 1.63 13.70 -4.71
N SER A 58 1.78 13.40 -3.43
CA SER A 58 2.54 14.21 -2.47
C SER A 58 3.99 13.72 -2.31
N SER A 59 4.22 12.42 -2.32
CA SER A 59 5.54 11.82 -2.02
C SER A 59 6.44 11.67 -3.23
N LYS A 60 5.89 11.62 -4.45
CA LYS A 60 6.68 11.37 -5.68
C LYS A 60 7.82 12.36 -5.88
N HIS A 61 7.61 13.62 -5.50
CA HIS A 61 8.67 14.64 -5.57
C HIS A 61 9.86 14.28 -4.68
N TRP A 62 9.58 13.84 -3.46
CA TRP A 62 10.61 13.46 -2.49
C TRP A 62 11.26 12.11 -2.84
N LEU A 63 10.49 11.15 -3.31
CA LEU A 63 11.03 9.85 -3.76
C LEU A 63 12.07 10.02 -4.85
N LYS A 64 11.88 10.96 -5.77
CA LYS A 64 12.84 11.28 -6.83
C LYS A 64 14.16 11.88 -6.34
N THR A 65 14.23 12.34 -5.09
CA THR A 65 15.47 12.87 -4.51
C THR A 65 16.36 11.78 -3.90
N LEU A 66 15.81 10.56 -3.73
CA LEU A 66 16.58 9.44 -3.19
C LEU A 66 17.58 8.94 -4.25
N PRO A 67 18.80 8.59 -3.84
CA PRO A 67 19.78 8.03 -4.74
C PRO A 67 19.33 6.63 -5.20
N THR A 68 19.21 6.43 -6.50
CA THR A 68 18.76 5.18 -7.12
C THR A 68 19.78 4.60 -8.09
N GLU A 69 20.89 5.31 -8.32
CA GLU A 69 21.93 4.92 -9.25
C GLU A 69 23.26 4.75 -8.51
N ALA A 70 23.90 3.61 -8.68
CA ALA A 70 25.22 3.30 -8.18
C ALA A 70 25.78 2.09 -8.94
N PRO A 71 27.13 1.88 -8.98
CA PRO A 71 27.74 0.76 -9.71
C PRO A 71 27.24 -0.63 -9.30
N TRP A 72 26.75 -0.76 -8.09
CA TRP A 72 26.20 -2.01 -7.54
C TRP A 72 24.68 -2.15 -7.69
N VAL A 73 23.97 -1.17 -8.27
CA VAL A 73 22.53 -1.29 -8.54
C VAL A 73 22.33 -2.07 -9.83
N ILE A 74 21.72 -3.25 -9.71
CA ILE A 74 21.36 -4.09 -10.84
C ILE A 74 19.98 -3.70 -11.36
N CYS A 75 19.02 -3.47 -10.43
CA CYS A 75 17.66 -3.09 -10.76
C CYS A 75 17.19 -1.98 -9.81
N GLY A 76 16.87 -0.83 -10.38
CA GLY A 76 16.34 0.33 -9.68
C GLY A 76 14.82 0.43 -9.74
N PRO A 77 14.24 1.64 -9.48
CA PRO A 77 12.81 1.87 -9.52
C PRO A 77 12.18 1.52 -10.87
N GLY A 78 10.96 0.97 -10.83
CA GLY A 78 10.19 0.55 -12.01
C GLY A 78 9.83 -0.93 -12.03
N GLU A 79 10.48 -1.71 -11.15
CA GLU A 79 10.24 -3.13 -10.97
C GLU A 79 9.62 -3.43 -9.59
N ASN A 80 9.22 -4.68 -9.36
CA ASN A 80 8.54 -5.06 -8.12
C ASN A 80 9.45 -5.00 -6.89
N ALA A 81 10.77 -5.20 -7.06
CA ALA A 81 11.76 -5.15 -5.99
C ALA A 81 13.08 -4.57 -6.49
N GLY A 82 13.88 -4.03 -5.59
CA GLY A 82 15.25 -3.60 -5.87
C GLY A 82 16.21 -4.77 -5.89
N ILE A 83 17.26 -4.67 -6.72
CA ILE A 83 18.33 -5.67 -6.80
C ILE A 83 19.68 -4.96 -6.73
N VAL A 84 20.54 -5.40 -5.83
CA VAL A 84 21.91 -4.89 -5.70
C VAL A 84 22.93 -6.02 -5.75
N ASP A 85 24.04 -5.76 -6.42
CA ASP A 85 25.22 -6.66 -6.39
C ASP A 85 25.87 -6.61 -5.00
N ILE A 86 26.10 -7.77 -4.40
CA ILE A 86 26.76 -7.91 -3.11
C ILE A 86 28.14 -8.58 -3.23
N GLY A 87 28.65 -8.76 -4.44
CA GLY A 87 29.93 -9.41 -4.75
C GLY A 87 29.80 -10.93 -4.95
N ASP A 88 30.89 -11.55 -5.33
CA ASP A 88 31.01 -13.00 -5.55
C ASP A 88 29.97 -13.60 -6.50
N GLY A 89 29.46 -12.82 -7.46
CA GLY A 89 28.40 -13.25 -8.37
C GLY A 89 27.03 -13.39 -7.71
N GLN A 90 26.84 -12.79 -6.54
CA GLN A 90 25.60 -12.82 -5.78
C GLN A 90 24.91 -11.46 -5.81
N ALA A 91 23.58 -11.48 -5.69
CA ALA A 91 22.76 -10.28 -5.61
C ALA A 91 21.76 -10.38 -4.46
N ALA A 92 21.49 -9.27 -3.80
CA ALA A 92 20.41 -9.15 -2.85
C ALA A 92 19.18 -8.55 -3.52
N VAL A 93 18.05 -9.24 -3.41
CA VAL A 93 16.73 -8.76 -3.84
C VAL A 93 15.95 -8.35 -2.61
N PHE A 94 15.42 -7.14 -2.60
CA PHE A 94 14.72 -6.60 -1.43
C PHE A 94 13.53 -5.74 -1.80
N LYS A 95 12.52 -5.77 -0.94
CA LYS A 95 11.31 -4.95 -1.01
C LYS A 95 10.99 -4.39 0.36
N MET A 96 10.53 -3.16 0.39
CA MET A 96 9.94 -2.54 1.58
C MET A 96 8.59 -1.92 1.22
N GLU A 97 7.60 -2.14 2.05
CA GLU A 97 6.25 -1.63 1.87
C GLU A 97 5.64 -1.24 3.21
N SER A 98 4.86 -0.16 3.22
CA SER A 98 4.02 0.22 4.36
C SER A 98 2.68 -0.52 4.28
N HIS A 99 2.28 -1.17 5.37
CA HIS A 99 0.99 -1.85 5.47
C HIS A 99 0.15 -1.33 6.65
N ASN A 100 0.13 -0.01 6.81
CA ASN A 100 -0.43 0.68 7.97
C ASN A 100 -1.96 0.56 8.05
N HIS A 101 -2.68 0.99 7.04
CA HIS A 101 -4.15 1.03 7.06
C HIS A 101 -4.80 -0.35 7.23
N PRO A 102 -4.45 -1.37 6.44
CA PRO A 102 -5.01 -2.71 6.63
C PRO A 102 -4.74 -3.27 8.03
N SER A 103 -3.52 -3.07 8.56
CA SER A 103 -3.15 -3.55 9.89
C SER A 103 -3.83 -2.80 11.03
N TYR A 104 -4.22 -1.54 10.82
CA TYR A 104 -4.99 -0.80 11.81
C TYR A 104 -6.45 -1.28 11.89
N ILE A 105 -7.04 -1.68 10.78
CA ILE A 105 -8.43 -2.13 10.68
C ILE A 105 -8.55 -3.59 11.11
N GLU A 106 -7.73 -4.46 10.54
CA GLU A 106 -7.67 -5.90 10.82
C GLU A 106 -6.23 -6.32 11.09
N PRO A 107 -5.73 -6.20 12.32
CA PRO A 107 -4.30 -6.31 12.62
C PRO A 107 -3.66 -7.61 12.16
N TYR A 108 -4.30 -8.75 12.41
CA TYR A 108 -3.79 -10.05 11.99
C TYR A 108 -3.79 -10.19 10.46
N GLN A 109 -4.94 -10.01 9.83
CA GLN A 109 -5.09 -10.20 8.39
C GLN A 109 -4.32 -9.15 7.58
N GLY A 110 -4.35 -7.89 8.04
CA GLY A 110 -3.62 -6.80 7.44
C GLY A 110 -2.11 -7.05 7.46
N ALA A 111 -1.54 -7.43 8.60
CA ALA A 111 -0.13 -7.73 8.72
C ALA A 111 0.29 -8.99 7.95
N ALA A 112 -0.53 -10.05 7.97
CA ALA A 112 -0.31 -11.25 7.19
C ALA A 112 -0.27 -10.94 5.67
N THR A 113 -1.23 -10.13 5.19
CA THR A 113 -1.27 -9.67 3.79
C THR A 113 -0.04 -8.83 3.44
N GLY A 114 0.43 -7.98 4.36
CA GLY A 114 1.65 -7.21 4.20
C GLY A 114 2.87 -8.09 3.95
N VAL A 115 3.07 -9.11 4.79
CA VAL A 115 4.15 -10.09 4.61
C VAL A 115 3.99 -10.81 3.27
N GLY A 116 2.80 -11.31 2.95
CA GLY A 116 2.55 -12.03 1.70
C GLY A 116 2.82 -11.18 0.47
N GLY A 117 2.44 -9.91 0.49
CA GLY A 117 2.65 -8.95 -0.61
C GLY A 117 4.13 -8.73 -0.90
N ILE A 118 4.94 -8.41 0.11
CA ILE A 118 6.37 -8.18 -0.10
C ILE A 118 7.14 -9.46 -0.47
N LEU A 119 6.77 -10.62 0.06
CA LEU A 119 7.36 -11.89 -0.35
C LEU A 119 7.05 -12.20 -1.81
N ARG A 120 5.82 -11.93 -2.27
CA ARG A 120 5.43 -12.11 -3.66
C ARG A 120 6.27 -11.25 -4.60
N ASP A 121 6.54 -10.00 -4.26
CA ASP A 121 7.36 -9.11 -5.07
C ASP A 121 8.78 -9.65 -5.24
N VAL A 122 9.38 -10.19 -4.18
CA VAL A 122 10.68 -10.86 -4.26
C VAL A 122 10.64 -12.10 -5.15
N PHE A 123 9.59 -12.92 -5.04
CA PHE A 123 9.41 -14.09 -5.89
C PHE A 123 9.27 -13.72 -7.38
N THR A 124 8.57 -12.63 -7.70
CA THR A 124 8.40 -12.19 -9.10
C THR A 124 9.72 -11.75 -9.74
N MET A 125 10.73 -11.39 -8.94
CA MET A 125 12.08 -11.09 -9.41
C MET A 125 12.97 -12.35 -9.58
N GLY A 126 12.40 -13.54 -9.43
CA GLY A 126 13.11 -14.81 -9.55
C GLY A 126 13.95 -15.19 -8.33
N ALA A 127 13.78 -14.51 -7.20
CA ALA A 127 14.51 -14.77 -5.97
C ALA A 127 13.63 -15.44 -4.92
N ARG A 128 14.23 -16.31 -4.08
CA ARG A 128 13.56 -16.88 -2.91
C ARG A 128 13.76 -15.96 -1.70
N PRO A 129 12.70 -15.50 -1.05
CA PRO A 129 12.82 -14.76 0.20
C PRO A 129 13.49 -15.61 1.28
N VAL A 130 14.42 -15.03 2.01
CA VAL A 130 15.20 -15.71 3.06
C VAL A 130 15.02 -15.10 4.45
N ALA A 131 14.55 -13.85 4.51
CA ALA A 131 14.38 -13.13 5.76
C ALA A 131 13.32 -12.03 5.64
N ASN A 132 12.56 -11.81 6.71
CA ASN A 132 11.74 -10.65 6.94
C ASN A 132 12.43 -9.72 7.95
N LEU A 133 12.34 -8.41 7.69
CA LEU A 133 12.67 -7.36 8.66
C LEU A 133 11.44 -6.47 8.81
N ASN A 134 11.20 -5.99 10.02
CA ASN A 134 10.04 -5.17 10.30
C ASN A 134 10.46 -3.77 10.79
N ALA A 135 9.58 -2.79 10.61
CA ALA A 135 9.72 -1.46 11.19
C ALA A 135 8.40 -1.12 11.90
N LEU A 136 8.13 -1.80 13.01
CA LEU A 136 6.88 -1.66 13.74
C LEU A 136 6.85 -0.36 14.54
N ARG A 137 5.75 0.38 14.40
CA ARG A 137 5.49 1.61 15.14
C ARG A 137 4.04 1.63 15.59
N PHE A 138 3.84 1.83 16.88
CA PHE A 138 2.52 1.86 17.50
C PHE A 138 2.32 3.16 18.27
N GLY A 139 1.08 3.44 18.67
CA GLY A 139 0.75 4.53 19.56
C GLY A 139 1.25 4.30 21.00
N ARG A 140 0.84 5.18 21.90
CA ARG A 140 1.21 5.07 23.32
C ARG A 140 0.73 3.72 23.89
N PRO A 141 1.52 3.07 24.77
CA PRO A 141 1.16 1.81 25.40
C PRO A 141 -0.19 1.84 26.13
N GLU A 142 -0.53 2.99 26.70
CA GLU A 142 -1.75 3.19 27.48
C GLU A 142 -3.01 3.35 26.62
N HIS A 143 -2.85 3.56 25.30
CA HIS A 143 -3.99 3.71 24.41
C HIS A 143 -4.75 2.37 24.29
N PRO A 144 -6.09 2.37 24.43
CA PRO A 144 -6.90 1.13 24.52
C PRO A 144 -6.70 0.14 23.37
N LYS A 145 -6.42 0.64 22.17
CA LYS A 145 -6.21 -0.20 20.98
C LYS A 145 -4.77 -0.75 20.84
N THR A 146 -3.78 -0.17 21.51
CA THR A 146 -2.37 -0.51 21.25
C THR A 146 -2.08 -1.98 21.47
N ARG A 147 -2.56 -2.55 22.58
CA ARG A 147 -2.37 -3.98 22.84
C ARG A 147 -2.99 -4.86 21.75
N HIS A 148 -4.23 -4.60 21.38
CA HIS A 148 -4.92 -5.34 20.31
C HIS A 148 -4.17 -5.26 18.98
N LEU A 149 -3.66 -4.07 18.62
CA LEU A 149 -2.88 -3.86 17.40
C LEU A 149 -1.56 -4.64 17.44
N VAL A 150 -0.82 -4.55 18.54
CA VAL A 150 0.47 -5.27 18.70
C VAL A 150 0.26 -6.77 18.62
N ASP A 151 -0.68 -7.31 19.40
CA ASP A 151 -0.96 -8.75 19.45
C ASP A 151 -1.34 -9.28 18.06
N GLY A 152 -2.24 -8.58 17.37
CA GLY A 152 -2.69 -8.99 16.03
C GLY A 152 -1.61 -8.86 14.95
N VAL A 153 -0.88 -7.74 14.92
CA VAL A 153 0.18 -7.52 13.94
C VAL A 153 1.31 -8.55 14.09
N VAL A 154 1.78 -8.76 15.32
CA VAL A 154 2.84 -9.75 15.59
C VAL A 154 2.41 -11.16 15.22
N ALA A 155 1.17 -11.54 15.59
CA ALA A 155 0.61 -12.84 15.24
C ALA A 155 0.43 -13.01 13.71
N GLY A 156 -0.01 -11.97 13.01
CA GLY A 156 -0.17 -11.99 11.55
C GLY A 156 1.14 -12.14 10.80
N ILE A 157 2.17 -11.39 11.20
CA ILE A 157 3.53 -11.51 10.64
C ILE A 157 4.08 -12.92 10.87
N GLY A 158 4.03 -13.41 12.11
CA GLY A 158 4.52 -14.72 12.47
C GLY A 158 3.74 -15.85 11.79
N GLY A 159 2.43 -15.74 11.72
CA GLY A 159 1.56 -16.73 11.08
C GLY A 159 1.88 -16.91 9.60
N TYR A 160 1.99 -15.83 8.85
CA TYR A 160 2.32 -15.92 7.43
C TYR A 160 3.77 -16.35 7.20
N GLY A 161 4.72 -15.79 7.95
CA GLY A 161 6.14 -16.16 7.88
C GLY A 161 6.36 -17.66 8.13
N ASN A 162 5.67 -18.23 9.11
CA ASN A 162 5.72 -19.67 9.41
C ASN A 162 5.18 -20.52 8.26
N CYS A 163 4.08 -20.11 7.61
CA CYS A 163 3.51 -20.87 6.49
C CYS A 163 4.47 -20.95 5.29
N VAL A 164 5.24 -19.90 5.05
CA VAL A 164 6.20 -19.83 3.93
C VAL A 164 7.60 -20.32 4.35
N GLY A 165 7.88 -20.37 5.64
CA GLY A 165 9.20 -20.74 6.18
C GLY A 165 10.24 -19.62 6.07
N VAL A 166 9.80 -18.36 6.14
CA VAL A 166 10.67 -17.17 6.10
C VAL A 166 10.71 -16.53 7.49
N PRO A 167 11.84 -16.54 8.19
CA PRO A 167 11.95 -16.01 9.54
C PRO A 167 11.99 -14.48 9.55
N THR A 168 11.46 -13.89 10.63
CA THR A 168 11.75 -12.49 10.97
C THR A 168 13.09 -12.44 11.71
N VAL A 169 14.04 -11.67 11.20
CA VAL A 169 15.43 -11.60 11.72
C VAL A 169 15.77 -10.23 12.31
N GLY A 170 14.88 -9.27 12.22
CA GLY A 170 15.07 -7.93 12.77
C GLY A 170 13.82 -7.05 12.70
N GLY A 171 13.85 -5.93 13.48
CA GLY A 171 12.77 -4.95 13.51
C GLY A 171 12.31 -4.58 14.89
#